data_660084e9481be86f868868435f978763
#
_entry.id   660084e9481be86f868868435f978763
#
_cell.length_a   1.000
_cell.length_b   1.000
_cell.length_c   1.000
_cell.angle_alpha   90.00
_cell.angle_beta   90.00
_cell.angle_gamma   90.00
#
_symmetry.space_group_name_H-M   'P 1'
#
loop_
_entity.id
_entity.type
_entity.pdbx_description
1 polymer ?
#
loop_
_entity_poly.entity_id
_entity_poly.type
_entity_poly.pdbx_seq_one_letter_code
_entity_poly.pdbx_strand_id
1 'polypeptide(L)'
;MPVLHGMSALSYYRTPLQVERSEIDPSVLLDGTEEGKRVYRLLTEPCPHENSSTRMVRLRARGDLMGIPLPLELCPTEPCSMRPNRLVIPRRPPRHQNPAELVSLGGGLMVPTVPQLFLELARGRTIVELGLLMMEACGLFAVFHETAQARAVLKTLRVVEEERALEKIGGWEGRSGSGGFAANRKPYCNACYDESGKRLFFLDDCGGAQPWRRATTTIGKATDMWARPPLTTANELIDYYSRCVERGIPAARKALQAAKLVLDGAASPLEARFAIMQFAPVSLGGDAWPRPFLNRRVRFLPELRKLAGRDWCSCDELWDDLKVDIELNGRAFHADERGFSLESGRRAALEAMGYRVLEITRGQMEDYDSFETISLSFADVLGFREAPRTSAFCKRRKELHRQVMAFRF
;
A
#
# COMPACT_ATOMS: atom_id res chain seq x y z
N MET A 1 -13.71 19.52 -14.68
CA MET A 1 -13.46 19.24 -13.24
C MET A 1 -11.98 18.89 -13.06
N PRO A 2 -11.28 19.33 -12.01
CA PRO A 2 -9.89 18.93 -11.80
C PRO A 2 -9.78 17.46 -11.39
N VAL A 3 -8.70 16.82 -11.83
CA VAL A 3 -8.37 15.43 -11.52
C VAL A 3 -7.08 15.41 -10.70
N LEU A 4 -7.06 14.71 -9.56
CA LEU A 4 -5.81 14.40 -8.85
C LEU A 4 -4.88 13.63 -9.78
N HIS A 5 -3.59 13.95 -9.76
CA HIS A 5 -2.62 13.37 -10.66
C HIS A 5 -1.39 12.86 -9.91
N GLY A 6 -0.69 11.88 -10.50
CA GLY A 6 0.62 11.44 -10.08
C GLY A 6 0.69 11.08 -8.58
N MET A 7 1.62 11.71 -7.86
CA MET A 7 1.82 11.41 -6.43
C MET A 7 0.68 11.91 -5.54
N SER A 8 -0.05 12.94 -5.93
CA SER A 8 -1.25 13.35 -5.17
C SER A 8 -2.38 12.34 -5.24
N ALA A 9 -2.60 11.72 -6.40
CA ALA A 9 -3.55 10.63 -6.53
C ALA A 9 -3.10 9.37 -5.74
N LEU A 10 -1.81 9.06 -5.75
CA LEU A 10 -1.27 7.96 -4.94
C LEU A 10 -1.44 8.23 -3.43
N SER A 11 -1.15 9.46 -2.98
CA SER A 11 -1.33 9.87 -1.59
C SER A 11 -2.79 9.79 -1.15
N TYR A 12 -3.74 10.09 -2.04
CA TYR A 12 -5.16 9.84 -1.78
C TYR A 12 -5.42 8.36 -1.43
N TYR A 13 -4.93 7.44 -2.26
CA TYR A 13 -5.11 6.00 -2.04
C TYR A 13 -4.35 5.45 -0.81
N ARG A 14 -3.37 6.17 -0.31
CA ARG A 14 -2.61 5.87 0.92
C ARG A 14 -3.24 6.47 2.18
N THR A 15 -4.12 7.46 2.04
CA THR A 15 -4.73 8.14 3.17
C THR A 15 -5.62 7.18 3.97
N PRO A 16 -5.38 7.01 5.28
CA PRO A 16 -6.22 6.16 6.11
C PRO A 16 -7.65 6.69 6.19
N LEU A 17 -8.62 5.78 6.27
CA LEU A 17 -10.04 6.12 6.33
C LEU A 17 -10.38 7.02 7.54
N GLN A 18 -9.68 6.82 8.66
CA GLN A 18 -9.84 7.64 9.85
C GLN A 18 -9.54 9.12 9.59
N VAL A 19 -8.56 9.41 8.72
CA VAL A 19 -8.24 10.78 8.29
C VAL A 19 -9.24 11.27 7.26
N GLU A 20 -9.58 10.43 6.29
CA GLU A 20 -10.46 10.76 5.18
C GLU A 20 -11.89 11.10 5.62
N ARG A 21 -12.39 10.39 6.63
CA ARG A 21 -13.78 10.52 7.11
C ARG A 21 -13.94 11.35 8.37
N SER A 22 -12.86 11.93 8.87
CA SER A 22 -12.97 12.80 10.03
C SER A 22 -13.77 14.04 9.68
N GLU A 23 -14.79 14.35 10.49
CA GLU A 23 -15.37 15.69 10.51
C GLU A 23 -14.32 16.63 11.08
N ILE A 24 -13.97 17.64 10.31
CA ILE A 24 -12.96 18.59 10.71
C ILE A 24 -13.60 19.62 11.63
N ASP A 25 -13.28 19.57 12.92
CA ASP A 25 -13.34 20.78 13.73
C ASP A 25 -12.22 21.70 13.24
N PRO A 26 -12.55 22.89 12.69
CA PRO A 26 -11.54 23.82 12.21
C PRO A 26 -10.44 24.13 13.25
N SER A 27 -10.75 24.06 14.54
CA SER A 27 -9.80 24.31 15.63
C SER A 27 -8.65 23.28 15.66
N VAL A 28 -8.88 22.06 15.18
CA VAL A 28 -7.86 21.00 15.06
C VAL A 28 -6.76 21.38 14.06
N LEU A 29 -7.04 22.30 13.15
CA LEU A 29 -6.09 22.79 12.15
C LEU A 29 -5.16 23.88 12.70
N LEU A 30 -5.38 24.36 13.92
CA LEU A 30 -4.50 25.28 14.62
C LEU A 30 -3.32 24.50 15.25
N ASP A 31 -2.43 24.02 14.39
CA ASP A 31 -1.21 23.29 14.80
C ASP A 31 -0.04 24.23 15.20
N GLY A 32 -0.30 25.51 15.30
CA GLY A 32 0.70 26.55 15.60
C GLY A 32 1.51 27.00 14.38
N THR A 33 1.35 26.34 13.22
CA THR A 33 2.01 26.77 11.98
C THR A 33 1.25 27.91 11.31
N GLU A 34 1.96 28.76 10.54
CA GLU A 34 1.31 29.79 9.72
C GLU A 34 0.39 29.20 8.65
N GLU A 35 0.68 28.01 8.18
CA GLU A 35 -0.20 27.29 7.26
C GLU A 35 -1.49 26.83 7.94
N GLY A 36 -1.40 26.25 9.15
CA GLY A 36 -2.56 25.85 9.94
C GLY A 36 -3.46 27.03 10.27
N LYS A 37 -2.90 28.16 10.71
CA LYS A 37 -3.64 29.42 10.95
C LYS A 37 -4.32 29.96 9.68
N ARG A 38 -3.64 29.86 8.54
CA ARG A 38 -4.19 30.27 7.24
C ARG A 38 -5.35 29.38 6.81
N VAL A 39 -5.19 28.06 6.94
CA VAL A 39 -6.25 27.11 6.61
C VAL A 39 -7.45 27.30 7.52
N TYR A 40 -7.23 27.49 8.83
CA TYR A 40 -8.29 27.80 9.78
C TYR A 40 -9.09 29.04 9.37
N ARG A 41 -8.40 30.17 9.08
CA ARG A 41 -9.06 31.40 8.62
C ARG A 41 -9.88 31.19 7.36
N LEU A 42 -9.33 30.46 6.37
CA LEU A 42 -10.03 30.19 5.12
C LEU A 42 -11.27 29.31 5.28
N LEU A 43 -11.35 28.53 6.35
CA LEU A 43 -12.51 27.68 6.65
C LEU A 43 -13.57 28.40 7.48
N THR A 44 -13.15 29.28 8.35
CA THR A 44 -14.04 29.93 9.34
C THR A 44 -14.51 31.31 8.92
N GLU A 45 -13.75 32.02 8.08
CA GLU A 45 -14.08 33.36 7.64
C GLU A 45 -14.85 33.38 6.31
N PRO A 46 -15.91 34.19 6.18
CA PRO A 46 -16.58 34.39 4.90
C PRO A 46 -15.62 35.02 3.89
N CYS A 47 -15.46 34.37 2.73
CA CYS A 47 -14.65 34.93 1.64
C CYS A 47 -15.56 35.45 0.55
N PRO A 48 -15.71 36.80 0.41
CA PRO A 48 -16.61 37.39 -0.58
C PRO A 48 -16.20 37.15 -2.04
N HIS A 49 -14.92 36.81 -2.29
CA HIS A 49 -14.41 36.48 -3.60
C HIS A 49 -13.55 35.22 -3.53
N GLU A 50 -14.15 34.05 -3.83
CA GLU A 50 -13.42 32.81 -3.93
C GLU A 50 -12.51 32.81 -5.17
N ASN A 51 -11.22 32.98 -4.94
CA ASN A 51 -10.23 32.64 -5.97
C ASN A 51 -9.94 31.13 -5.96
N SER A 52 -9.31 30.66 -7.04
CA SER A 52 -8.98 29.23 -7.21
C SER A 52 -8.16 28.68 -6.03
N SER A 53 -7.30 29.47 -5.41
CA SER A 53 -6.49 29.07 -4.27
C SER A 53 -7.33 28.86 -3.02
N THR A 54 -8.28 29.75 -2.72
CA THR A 54 -9.21 29.64 -1.59
C THR A 54 -10.10 28.40 -1.74
N ARG A 55 -10.63 28.17 -2.94
CA ARG A 55 -11.42 26.98 -3.25
C ARG A 55 -10.63 25.69 -3.06
N MET A 56 -9.35 25.66 -3.44
CA MET A 56 -8.48 24.50 -3.25
C MET A 56 -8.17 24.24 -1.78
N VAL A 57 -7.95 25.28 -0.97
CA VAL A 57 -7.75 25.13 0.48
C VAL A 57 -9.01 24.57 1.14
N ARG A 58 -10.20 25.05 0.75
CA ARG A 58 -11.47 24.50 1.23
C ARG A 58 -11.70 23.07 0.80
N LEU A 59 -11.32 22.70 -0.43
CA LEU A 59 -11.37 21.31 -0.90
C LEU A 59 -10.43 20.40 -0.07
N ARG A 60 -9.23 20.89 0.26
CA ARG A 60 -8.27 20.14 1.07
C ARG A 60 -8.68 19.99 2.53
N ALA A 61 -9.43 20.94 3.06
CA ALA A 61 -9.98 20.82 4.41
C ALA A 61 -11.07 19.74 4.52
N ARG A 62 -11.52 19.21 3.41
CA ARG A 62 -12.28 17.97 3.39
C ARG A 62 -11.37 16.84 3.84
N GLY A 63 -11.90 15.94 4.66
CA GLY A 63 -11.18 14.81 5.21
C GLY A 63 -10.43 13.98 4.18
N ASP A 64 -11.04 13.79 3.00
CA ASP A 64 -10.48 13.01 1.88
C ASP A 64 -9.18 13.59 1.29
N LEU A 65 -8.93 14.89 1.45
CA LEU A 65 -7.73 15.56 0.94
C LEU A 65 -6.68 15.90 2.00
N MET A 66 -7.00 15.79 3.28
CA MET A 66 -6.08 16.14 4.37
C MET A 66 -4.82 15.27 4.42
N GLY A 67 -4.91 14.04 3.94
CA GLY A 67 -3.78 13.12 3.85
C GLY A 67 -2.83 13.41 2.70
N ILE A 68 -3.15 14.34 1.79
CA ILE A 68 -2.36 14.60 0.60
C ILE A 68 -1.39 15.77 0.83
N PRO A 69 -0.07 15.59 0.68
CA PRO A 69 0.90 16.67 0.81
C PRO A 69 0.67 17.79 -0.19
N LEU A 70 0.95 19.03 0.22
CA LEU A 70 1.01 20.17 -0.70
C LEU A 70 2.38 20.24 -1.39
N PRO A 71 2.43 20.77 -2.60
CA PRO A 71 1.31 21.20 -3.46
C PRO A 71 0.60 20.02 -4.11
N LEU A 72 -0.73 20.14 -4.34
CA LEU A 72 -1.51 19.13 -5.04
C LEU A 72 -1.16 19.10 -6.52
N GLU A 73 -0.87 17.94 -7.07
CA GLU A 73 -0.79 17.73 -8.51
C GLU A 73 -2.19 17.59 -9.09
N LEU A 74 -2.60 18.53 -9.91
CA LEU A 74 -3.93 18.55 -10.52
C LEU A 74 -3.84 18.63 -12.04
N CYS A 75 -4.67 17.84 -12.69
CA CYS A 75 -4.88 17.88 -14.11
C CYS A 75 -6.25 18.55 -14.39
N PRO A 76 -6.31 19.73 -15.01
CA PRO A 76 -7.57 20.31 -15.42
C PRO A 76 -8.17 19.50 -16.58
N THR A 77 -9.48 19.28 -16.57
CA THR A 77 -10.19 18.60 -17.69
C THR A 77 -10.39 19.52 -18.91
N GLU A 78 -10.27 20.83 -18.68
CA GLU A 78 -10.36 21.84 -19.74
C GLU A 78 -9.08 22.66 -19.77
N PRO A 79 -8.68 23.18 -20.93
CA PRO A 79 -7.52 24.05 -21.02
C PRO A 79 -7.71 25.27 -20.11
N CYS A 80 -6.92 25.36 -19.07
CA CYS A 80 -6.93 26.52 -18.19
C CYS A 80 -5.51 27.03 -17.97
N SER A 81 -5.38 28.32 -17.75
CA SER A 81 -4.10 29.01 -17.51
C SER A 81 -3.66 28.92 -16.03
N MET A 82 -3.86 27.76 -15.39
CA MET A 82 -3.40 27.57 -14.01
C MET A 82 -1.87 27.69 -13.93
N ARG A 83 -1.41 28.60 -13.07
CA ARG A 83 0.02 28.72 -12.78
C ARG A 83 0.39 27.92 -11.54
N PRO A 84 1.56 27.30 -11.49
CA PRO A 84 2.06 26.65 -10.29
C PRO A 84 2.10 27.61 -9.13
N ASN A 85 1.68 27.16 -7.95
CA ASN A 85 1.75 27.92 -6.70
C ASN A 85 1.98 26.96 -5.52
N ARG A 86 1.99 27.48 -4.29
CA ARG A 86 2.25 26.68 -3.08
C ARG A 86 1.17 25.62 -2.80
N LEU A 87 0.00 25.70 -3.42
CA LEU A 87 -1.12 24.78 -3.19
C LEU A 87 -1.30 23.80 -4.36
N VAL A 88 -0.94 24.20 -5.57
CA VAL A 88 -1.24 23.44 -6.78
C VAL A 88 -0.09 23.46 -7.77
N ILE A 89 0.25 22.29 -8.30
CA ILE A 89 1.08 22.10 -9.49
C ILE A 89 0.15 21.59 -10.59
N PRO A 90 -0.14 22.41 -11.62
CA PRO A 90 -0.93 21.97 -12.76
C PRO A 90 -0.13 20.96 -13.59
N ARG A 91 -0.77 19.86 -13.94
CA ARG A 91 -0.24 18.84 -14.84
C ARG A 91 -1.03 18.85 -16.16
N ARG A 92 -0.39 18.47 -17.23
CA ARG A 92 -1.07 18.29 -18.51
C ARG A 92 -1.87 17.00 -18.49
N PRO A 93 -3.11 17.01 -18.99
CA PRO A 93 -3.90 15.77 -19.08
C PRO A 93 -3.17 14.74 -19.94
N PRO A 94 -3.19 13.47 -19.54
CA PRO A 94 -2.70 12.40 -20.39
C PRO A 94 -3.46 12.39 -21.72
N ARG A 95 -2.75 12.26 -22.84
CA ARG A 95 -3.38 12.26 -24.19
C ARG A 95 -4.45 11.16 -24.36
N HIS A 96 -4.42 10.14 -23.53
CA HIS A 96 -5.31 8.97 -23.57
C HIS A 96 -6.04 8.77 -22.24
N GLN A 97 -6.38 9.88 -21.54
CA GLN A 97 -7.21 9.78 -20.36
C GLN A 97 -8.60 9.32 -20.74
N ASN A 98 -9.00 8.16 -20.26
CA ASN A 98 -10.36 7.65 -20.45
C ASN A 98 -11.25 8.21 -19.35
N PRO A 99 -12.32 8.97 -19.65
CA PRO A 99 -13.25 9.46 -18.63
C PRO A 99 -13.87 8.36 -17.78
N ALA A 100 -14.06 7.15 -18.30
CA ALA A 100 -14.56 6.00 -17.58
C ALA A 100 -13.56 5.47 -16.51
N GLU A 101 -12.30 5.91 -16.56
CA GLU A 101 -11.26 5.58 -15.57
C GLU A 101 -11.08 6.69 -14.53
N LEU A 102 -12.01 7.63 -14.47
CA LEU A 102 -12.03 8.71 -13.48
C LEU A 102 -13.21 8.52 -12.54
N VAL A 103 -12.94 8.65 -11.26
CA VAL A 103 -13.92 8.51 -10.19
C VAL A 103 -14.14 9.84 -9.51
N SER A 104 -15.38 10.18 -9.25
CA SER A 104 -15.75 11.41 -8.56
C SER A 104 -15.52 11.28 -7.05
N LEU A 105 -14.78 12.22 -6.48
CA LEU A 105 -14.63 12.37 -5.02
C LEU A 105 -15.69 13.32 -4.42
N GLY A 106 -16.62 13.79 -5.24
CA GLY A 106 -17.55 14.86 -4.88
C GLY A 106 -16.90 16.25 -4.95
N GLY A 107 -17.71 17.33 -4.76
CA GLY A 107 -17.22 18.71 -4.79
C GLY A 107 -16.50 19.13 -6.09
N GLY A 108 -16.72 18.40 -7.19
CA GLY A 108 -16.12 18.69 -8.49
C GLY A 108 -14.65 18.23 -8.62
N LEU A 109 -14.18 17.36 -7.77
CA LEU A 109 -12.86 16.73 -7.84
C LEU A 109 -12.96 15.28 -8.29
N MET A 110 -12.00 14.81 -9.07
CA MET A 110 -11.90 13.42 -9.54
C MET A 110 -10.53 12.82 -9.21
N VAL A 111 -10.46 11.51 -9.18
CA VAL A 111 -9.24 10.72 -9.05
C VAL A 111 -9.21 9.64 -10.13
N PRO A 112 -8.04 9.31 -10.73
CA PRO A 112 -7.95 8.17 -11.64
C PRO A 112 -8.10 6.85 -10.86
N THR A 113 -8.69 5.84 -11.50
CA THR A 113 -8.66 4.47 -10.98
C THR A 113 -7.22 4.02 -10.74
N VAL A 114 -7.02 3.03 -9.86
CA VAL A 114 -5.67 2.53 -9.52
C VAL A 114 -4.89 2.08 -10.76
N PRO A 115 -5.45 1.31 -11.71
CA PRO A 115 -4.73 0.96 -12.94
C PRO A 115 -4.36 2.18 -13.79
N GLN A 116 -5.25 3.15 -13.94
CA GLN A 116 -4.98 4.37 -14.69
C GLN A 116 -3.90 5.22 -14.02
N LEU A 117 -3.90 5.33 -12.69
CA LEU A 117 -2.87 6.01 -11.92
C LEU A 117 -1.47 5.45 -12.20
N PHE A 118 -1.31 4.12 -12.16
CA PHE A 118 0.00 3.52 -12.43
C PHE A 118 0.43 3.64 -13.90
N LEU A 119 -0.53 3.68 -14.85
CA LEU A 119 -0.23 3.99 -16.23
C LEU A 119 0.36 5.41 -16.39
N GLU A 120 -0.16 6.37 -15.64
CA GLU A 120 0.38 7.74 -15.59
C GLU A 120 1.77 7.78 -14.96
N LEU A 121 1.97 7.10 -13.82
CA LEU A 121 3.25 7.02 -13.10
C LEU A 121 4.34 6.30 -13.90
N ALA A 122 3.96 5.37 -14.80
CA ALA A 122 4.89 4.60 -15.62
C ALA A 122 5.78 5.49 -16.53
N ARG A 123 5.38 6.71 -16.84
CA ARG A 123 6.18 7.64 -17.66
C ARG A 123 7.44 8.13 -16.95
N GLY A 124 7.38 8.31 -15.63
CA GLY A 124 8.46 8.91 -14.83
C GLY A 124 9.19 7.93 -13.90
N ARG A 125 8.84 6.63 -13.92
CA ARG A 125 9.39 5.62 -13.02
C ARG A 125 10.10 4.52 -13.78
N THR A 126 11.07 3.87 -13.15
CA THR A 126 11.63 2.61 -13.65
C THR A 126 10.62 1.48 -13.49
N ILE A 127 10.86 0.34 -14.15
CA ILE A 127 10.01 -0.86 -14.01
C ILE A 127 10.01 -1.34 -12.55
N VAL A 128 11.17 -1.30 -11.89
CA VAL A 128 11.35 -1.75 -10.50
C VAL A 128 10.60 -0.83 -9.53
N GLU A 129 10.77 0.49 -9.64
CA GLU A 129 10.05 1.46 -8.79
C GLU A 129 8.53 1.34 -8.97
N LEU A 130 8.07 1.19 -10.21
CA LEU A 130 6.66 1.03 -10.50
C LEU A 130 6.14 -0.30 -9.95
N GLY A 131 6.92 -1.38 -10.05
CA GLY A 131 6.61 -2.67 -9.47
C GLY A 131 6.46 -2.60 -7.95
N LEU A 132 7.36 -1.90 -7.24
CA LEU A 132 7.26 -1.68 -5.79
C LEU A 132 5.99 -0.92 -5.40
N LEU A 133 5.63 0.13 -6.13
CA LEU A 133 4.38 0.85 -5.90
C LEU A 133 3.14 -0.01 -6.16
N MET A 134 3.17 -0.84 -7.20
CA MET A 134 2.10 -1.79 -7.48
C MET A 134 2.03 -2.90 -6.44
N MET A 135 3.18 -3.37 -5.89
CA MET A 135 3.21 -4.30 -4.74
C MET A 135 2.51 -3.73 -3.52
N GLU A 136 2.68 -2.44 -3.23
CA GLU A 136 1.92 -1.77 -2.18
C GLU A 136 0.41 -1.75 -2.49
N ALA A 137 0.03 -1.43 -3.73
CA ALA A 137 -1.39 -1.38 -4.11
C ALA A 137 -2.08 -2.75 -4.09
N CYS A 138 -1.36 -3.81 -4.45
CA CYS A 138 -1.83 -5.20 -4.39
C CYS A 138 -1.57 -5.86 -3.03
N GLY A 139 -0.88 -5.16 -2.13
CA GLY A 139 -0.51 -5.62 -0.80
C GLY A 139 -1.54 -5.30 0.28
N LEU A 140 -1.23 -5.77 1.47
CA LEU A 140 -2.00 -5.59 2.69
C LEU A 140 -1.53 -4.38 3.52
N PHE A 141 -0.71 -3.50 2.93
CA PHE A 141 -0.14 -2.34 3.60
C PHE A 141 -0.27 -1.07 2.77
N ALA A 142 -0.15 0.06 3.42
CA ALA A 142 0.11 1.36 2.82
C ALA A 142 1.17 2.10 3.64
N VAL A 143 2.02 2.88 2.97
CA VAL A 143 2.93 3.80 3.64
C VAL A 143 2.35 5.20 3.55
N PHE A 144 1.89 5.72 4.68
CA PHE A 144 1.24 7.01 4.79
C PHE A 144 2.08 7.97 5.61
N HIS A 145 2.71 8.93 4.93
CA HIS A 145 3.44 10.01 5.58
C HIS A 145 2.47 11.10 6.01
N GLU A 146 2.33 11.27 7.32
CA GLU A 146 1.38 12.22 7.90
C GLU A 146 1.64 13.66 7.45
N THR A 147 0.65 14.29 6.86
CA THR A 147 0.60 15.75 6.78
C THR A 147 0.37 16.34 8.17
N ALA A 148 0.64 17.63 8.37
CA ALA A 148 0.37 18.30 9.64
C ALA A 148 -1.12 18.17 10.04
N GLN A 149 -2.01 18.33 9.07
CA GLN A 149 -3.46 18.20 9.27
C GLN A 149 -3.86 16.76 9.62
N ALA A 150 -3.36 15.76 8.89
CA ALA A 150 -3.63 14.36 9.20
C ALA A 150 -3.13 13.98 10.59
N ARG A 151 -1.96 14.50 11.00
CA ARG A 151 -1.42 14.29 12.35
C ARG A 151 -2.31 14.87 13.43
N ALA A 152 -2.83 16.08 13.23
CA ALA A 152 -3.75 16.71 14.16
C ALA A 152 -5.02 15.86 14.32
N VAL A 153 -5.63 15.41 13.22
CA VAL A 153 -6.80 14.53 13.24
C VAL A 153 -6.49 13.22 13.98
N LEU A 154 -5.40 12.52 13.63
CA LEU A 154 -5.04 11.26 14.27
C LEU A 154 -4.72 11.41 15.75
N LYS A 155 -4.18 12.58 16.17
CA LYS A 155 -3.97 12.91 17.58
C LYS A 155 -5.30 13.07 18.32
N THR A 156 -6.27 13.75 17.72
CA THR A 156 -7.61 13.93 18.29
C THR A 156 -8.37 12.62 18.39
N LEU A 157 -8.29 11.79 17.35
CA LEU A 157 -8.94 10.46 17.36
C LEU A 157 -8.36 9.49 18.41
N ARG A 158 -7.10 9.67 18.81
CA ARG A 158 -6.51 8.90 19.92
C ARG A 158 -7.05 9.30 21.29
N VAL A 159 -7.55 10.51 21.41
CA VAL A 159 -8.17 11.03 22.67
C VAL A 159 -9.63 10.61 22.77
N VAL A 160 -10.31 10.45 21.62
CA VAL A 160 -11.66 9.89 21.54
C VAL A 160 -11.49 8.38 21.39
N GLU A 161 -11.82 7.63 22.42
CA GLU A 161 -11.71 6.17 22.51
C GLU A 161 -12.01 5.47 21.18
N GLU A 162 -11.16 4.50 20.81
CA GLU A 162 -11.25 3.73 19.55
C GLU A 162 -12.66 3.21 19.25
N GLU A 163 -13.45 2.91 20.28
CA GLU A 163 -14.84 2.48 20.18
C GLU A 163 -15.76 3.55 19.57
N ARG A 164 -15.63 4.81 19.94
CA ARG A 164 -16.45 5.90 19.36
C ARG A 164 -16.02 6.28 17.94
N ALA A 165 -14.73 6.14 17.61
CA ALA A 165 -14.27 6.31 16.24
C ALA A 165 -14.78 5.17 15.37
N LEU A 166 -14.84 3.95 15.89
CA LEU A 166 -15.45 2.78 15.25
C LEU A 166 -16.96 2.94 15.11
N GLU A 167 -17.68 3.49 16.10
CA GLU A 167 -19.12 3.79 16.00
C GLU A 167 -19.42 4.90 14.99
N LYS A 168 -18.60 5.93 14.89
CA LYS A 168 -18.73 6.97 13.85
C LYS A 168 -18.38 6.47 12.45
N ILE A 169 -17.45 5.51 12.35
CA ILE A 169 -17.18 4.74 11.13
C ILE A 169 -18.26 3.65 10.96
N GLY A 170 -18.78 3.11 12.05
CA GLY A 170 -19.76 2.01 12.17
C GLY A 170 -21.22 2.40 11.99
N GLY A 171 -21.55 3.63 11.71
CA GLY A 171 -22.80 4.00 11.06
C GLY A 171 -23.03 3.25 9.74
N TRP A 172 -22.11 2.35 9.46
CA TRP A 172 -22.08 1.28 8.46
C TRP A 172 -22.37 -0.11 9.03
N GLU A 173 -23.05 -0.21 10.18
CA GLU A 173 -23.73 -1.45 10.50
C GLU A 173 -24.61 -1.82 9.31
N GLY A 174 -24.34 -2.98 8.76
CA GLY A 174 -24.99 -3.56 7.61
C GLY A 174 -26.46 -3.17 7.46
N ARG A 175 -26.72 -2.05 6.85
CA ARG A 175 -27.97 -1.85 6.15
C ARG A 175 -27.98 -2.85 4.99
N SER A 176 -28.38 -4.07 5.30
CA SER A 176 -29.03 -4.97 4.36
C SER A 176 -30.35 -4.32 3.93
N GLY A 177 -30.25 -3.15 3.32
CA GLY A 177 -31.34 -2.35 2.81
C GLY A 177 -30.94 -1.94 1.40
N SER A 178 -31.38 -2.71 0.42
CA SER A 178 -31.68 -2.36 -0.99
C SER A 178 -31.25 -0.95 -1.42
N GLY A 179 -29.95 -0.71 -1.54
CA GLY A 179 -29.37 0.54 -1.97
C GLY A 179 -27.86 0.40 -2.18
N GLY A 180 -27.47 -0.36 -3.19
CA GLY A 180 -26.35 -0.07 -4.05
C GLY A 180 -24.91 -0.10 -3.54
N PHE A 181 -24.51 -0.95 -2.57
CA PHE A 181 -23.14 -1.41 -2.50
C PHE A 181 -23.09 -2.84 -3.01
N ALA A 182 -22.75 -3.02 -4.27
CA ALA A 182 -22.40 -4.31 -4.80
C ALA A 182 -21.16 -4.78 -4.03
N ALA A 183 -21.37 -5.64 -3.03
CA ALA A 183 -20.31 -6.43 -2.42
C ALA A 183 -19.78 -7.36 -3.53
N ASN A 184 -18.88 -6.85 -4.36
CA ASN A 184 -18.07 -7.64 -5.26
C ASN A 184 -17.10 -8.45 -4.39
N ARG A 185 -17.61 -9.57 -3.84
CA ARG A 185 -16.81 -10.57 -3.16
C ARG A 185 -15.86 -11.17 -4.18
N LYS A 186 -14.60 -10.72 -4.20
CA LYS A 186 -13.56 -11.45 -4.89
C LYS A 186 -13.05 -12.57 -3.99
N PRO A 187 -12.79 -13.79 -4.51
CA PRO A 187 -12.59 -15.00 -3.74
C PRO A 187 -11.36 -15.02 -2.81
N TYR A 188 -10.46 -14.05 -2.87
CA TYR A 188 -9.23 -14.03 -2.07
C TYR A 188 -9.10 -12.81 -1.14
N CYS A 189 -10.11 -11.96 -1.09
CA CYS A 189 -10.07 -10.81 -0.21
C CYS A 189 -11.47 -10.48 0.29
N ASN A 190 -11.71 -10.79 1.55
CA ASN A 190 -12.90 -10.31 2.24
C ASN A 190 -12.73 -8.81 2.50
N ALA A 191 -13.05 -7.97 1.52
CA ALA A 191 -12.96 -6.52 1.65
C ALA A 191 -14.18 -5.84 1.04
N CYS A 192 -14.61 -4.75 1.66
CA CYS A 192 -15.61 -3.84 1.11
C CYS A 192 -14.92 -2.73 0.32
N TYR A 193 -15.55 -2.27 -0.75
CA TYR A 193 -15.06 -1.20 -1.61
C TYR A 193 -16.03 -0.02 -1.57
N ASP A 194 -15.52 1.18 -1.75
CA ASP A 194 -16.33 2.34 -2.11
C ASP A 194 -16.52 2.45 -3.64
N GLU A 195 -17.29 3.46 -4.06
CA GLU A 195 -17.56 3.72 -5.47
C GLU A 195 -16.29 4.06 -6.28
N SER A 196 -15.23 4.53 -5.61
CA SER A 196 -13.93 4.82 -6.24
C SER A 196 -13.07 3.57 -6.44
N GLY A 197 -13.54 2.40 -5.98
CA GLY A 197 -12.74 1.17 -5.96
C GLY A 197 -11.71 1.14 -4.84
N LYS A 198 -11.72 2.10 -3.90
CA LYS A 198 -10.90 2.10 -2.70
C LYS A 198 -11.51 1.12 -1.69
N ARG A 199 -10.71 0.17 -1.26
CA ARG A 199 -11.15 -0.84 -0.29
C ARG A 199 -11.17 -0.22 1.11
N LEU A 200 -12.31 -0.28 1.75
CA LEU A 200 -12.54 0.40 3.02
C LEU A 200 -12.13 -0.43 4.22
N PHE A 201 -12.48 -1.72 4.20
CA PHE A 201 -12.33 -2.58 5.36
C PHE A 201 -11.88 -3.98 4.96
N PHE A 202 -11.14 -4.64 5.87
CA PHE A 202 -11.12 -6.10 5.91
C PHE A 202 -12.45 -6.60 6.50
N LEU A 203 -12.90 -7.77 6.03
CA LEU A 203 -13.92 -8.53 6.71
C LEU A 203 -13.24 -9.66 7.48
N ASP A 204 -13.59 -9.84 8.75
CA ASP A 204 -13.16 -10.99 9.52
C ASP A 204 -13.92 -12.27 9.09
N ASP A 205 -13.60 -13.40 9.73
CA ASP A 205 -14.20 -14.69 9.40
C ASP A 205 -15.71 -14.74 9.68
N CYS A 206 -16.23 -13.82 10.51
CA CYS A 206 -17.64 -13.66 10.83
C CYS A 206 -18.34 -12.61 9.93
N GLY A 207 -17.62 -11.97 9.03
CA GLY A 207 -18.13 -10.89 8.18
C GLY A 207 -18.13 -9.50 8.84
N GLY A 208 -17.52 -9.35 10.03
CA GLY A 208 -17.35 -8.08 10.72
C GLY A 208 -16.31 -7.21 10.04
N ALA A 209 -16.61 -5.92 9.87
CA ALA A 209 -15.68 -4.98 9.25
C ALA A 209 -14.51 -4.65 10.18
N GLN A 210 -13.28 -4.81 9.67
CA GLN A 210 -12.05 -4.48 10.38
C GLN A 210 -11.44 -3.20 9.78
N PRO A 211 -11.25 -2.13 10.58
CA PRO A 211 -10.69 -0.87 10.08
C PRO A 211 -9.20 -1.02 9.73
N TRP A 212 -8.68 -0.05 8.97
CA TRP A 212 -7.25 0.07 8.79
C TRP A 212 -6.56 0.24 10.13
N ARG A 213 -5.45 -0.47 10.32
CA ARG A 213 -4.69 -0.46 11.56
C ARG A 213 -3.30 0.07 11.33
N ARG A 214 -2.90 1.00 12.17
CA ARG A 214 -1.54 1.54 12.16
C ARG A 214 -0.56 0.55 12.79
N ALA A 215 0.52 0.26 12.09
CA ALA A 215 1.59 -0.54 12.65
C ALA A 215 2.36 0.27 13.71
N THR A 216 2.69 -0.40 14.81
CA THR A 216 3.51 0.17 15.88
C THR A 216 4.86 -0.54 15.97
N THR A 217 5.86 0.15 16.52
CA THR A 217 7.12 -0.49 16.89
C THR A 217 6.91 -1.39 18.11
N THR A 218 7.91 -2.23 18.43
CA THR A 218 7.89 -3.07 19.63
C THR A 218 7.73 -2.29 20.94
N ILE A 219 8.16 -1.03 20.97
CA ILE A 219 7.98 -0.10 22.10
C ILE A 219 6.70 0.74 21.99
N GLY A 220 5.75 0.33 21.15
CA GLY A 220 4.45 1.00 20.99
C GLY A 220 4.47 2.32 20.20
N LYS A 221 5.61 2.73 19.60
CA LYS A 221 5.67 3.94 18.79
C LYS A 221 4.99 3.71 17.44
N ALA A 222 4.08 4.61 17.07
CA ALA A 222 3.39 4.58 15.79
C ALA A 222 4.38 4.75 14.61
N THR A 223 4.16 4.00 13.55
CA THR A 223 4.94 4.06 12.29
C THR A 223 4.11 4.71 11.17
N ASP A 224 4.72 4.93 10.01
CA ASP A 224 4.01 5.41 8.81
C ASP A 224 3.31 4.27 8.06
N MET A 225 3.45 3.03 8.51
CA MET A 225 2.84 1.86 7.88
C MET A 225 1.45 1.58 8.46
N TRP A 226 0.51 1.32 7.56
CA TRP A 226 -0.88 0.96 7.88
C TRP A 226 -1.22 -0.38 7.23
N ALA A 227 -1.84 -1.26 8.00
CA ALA A 227 -2.47 -2.45 7.45
C ALA A 227 -3.81 -2.06 6.83
N ARG A 228 -4.00 -2.41 5.55
CA ARG A 228 -5.22 -2.15 4.78
C ARG A 228 -5.50 -3.25 3.77
N PRO A 229 -6.76 -3.38 3.30
CA PRO A 229 -7.07 -4.26 2.17
C PRO A 229 -6.33 -3.83 0.89
N PRO A 230 -5.97 -4.77 -0.02
CA PRO A 230 -5.37 -4.42 -1.29
C PRO A 230 -6.34 -3.59 -2.14
N LEU A 231 -5.82 -2.61 -2.89
CA LEU A 231 -6.62 -1.75 -3.77
C LEU A 231 -6.98 -2.44 -5.08
N THR A 232 -6.12 -3.33 -5.55
CA THR A 232 -6.24 -4.07 -6.82
C THR A 232 -5.48 -5.40 -6.69
N THR A 233 -5.41 -6.17 -7.75
CA THR A 233 -4.62 -7.40 -7.84
C THR A 233 -3.65 -7.35 -9.01
N ALA A 234 -2.57 -8.15 -8.94
CA ALA A 234 -1.61 -8.29 -10.03
C ALA A 234 -2.30 -8.69 -11.36
N ASN A 235 -3.25 -9.61 -11.30
CA ASN A 235 -3.99 -10.06 -12.48
C ASN A 235 -4.84 -8.94 -13.09
N GLU A 236 -5.55 -8.16 -12.27
CA GLU A 236 -6.31 -7.00 -12.77
C GLU A 236 -5.43 -5.98 -13.46
N LEU A 237 -4.24 -5.70 -12.90
CA LEU A 237 -3.27 -4.81 -13.51
C LEU A 237 -2.72 -5.37 -14.83
N ILE A 238 -2.37 -6.66 -14.87
CA ILE A 238 -1.87 -7.33 -16.08
C ILE A 238 -2.92 -7.29 -17.18
N ASP A 239 -4.18 -7.64 -16.88
CA ASP A 239 -5.27 -7.64 -17.84
C ASP A 239 -5.55 -6.22 -18.37
N TYR A 240 -5.56 -5.23 -17.47
CA TYR A 240 -5.76 -3.83 -17.86
C TYR A 240 -4.65 -3.34 -18.80
N TYR A 241 -3.38 -3.57 -18.46
CA TYR A 241 -2.27 -3.10 -19.28
C TYR A 241 -2.09 -3.90 -20.56
N SER A 242 -2.47 -5.17 -20.60
CA SER A 242 -2.49 -5.96 -21.83
C SER A 242 -3.42 -5.32 -22.85
N ARG A 243 -4.65 -4.97 -22.47
CA ARG A 243 -5.58 -4.23 -23.31
C ARG A 243 -5.05 -2.84 -23.72
N CYS A 244 -4.34 -2.16 -22.80
CA CYS A 244 -3.71 -0.88 -23.13
C CYS A 244 -2.58 -1.02 -24.15
N VAL A 245 -1.80 -2.09 -24.08
CA VAL A 245 -0.74 -2.39 -25.07
C VAL A 245 -1.33 -2.67 -26.44
N GLU A 246 -2.39 -3.47 -26.54
CA GLU A 246 -3.12 -3.75 -27.79
C GLU A 246 -3.66 -2.47 -28.45
N ARG A 247 -4.10 -1.53 -27.63
CA ARG A 247 -4.62 -0.22 -28.08
C ARG A 247 -3.51 0.81 -28.35
N GLY A 248 -2.23 0.43 -28.22
CA GLY A 248 -1.09 1.32 -28.46
C GLY A 248 -0.95 2.47 -27.44
N ILE A 249 -1.49 2.33 -26.24
CA ILE A 249 -1.43 3.39 -25.20
C ILE A 249 0.04 3.60 -24.76
N PRO A 250 0.56 4.83 -24.77
CA PRO A 250 1.92 5.11 -24.33
C PRO A 250 2.19 4.67 -22.88
N ALA A 251 3.40 4.15 -22.64
CA ALA A 251 3.87 3.59 -21.36
C ALA A 251 3.18 2.28 -20.90
N ALA A 252 2.14 1.79 -21.61
CA ALA A 252 1.44 0.57 -21.25
C ALA A 252 2.37 -0.66 -21.20
N ARG A 253 3.33 -0.79 -22.14
CA ARG A 253 4.32 -1.88 -22.12
C ARG A 253 5.17 -1.87 -20.85
N LYS A 254 5.60 -0.69 -20.40
CA LYS A 254 6.36 -0.55 -19.15
C LYS A 254 5.48 -0.90 -17.93
N ALA A 255 4.24 -0.41 -17.89
CA ALA A 255 3.29 -0.73 -16.84
C ALA A 255 3.00 -2.24 -16.76
N LEU A 256 2.82 -2.89 -17.92
CA LEU A 256 2.65 -4.34 -18.00
C LEU A 256 3.88 -5.11 -17.50
N GLN A 257 5.08 -4.66 -17.85
CA GLN A 257 6.32 -5.28 -17.36
C GLN A 257 6.45 -5.13 -15.84
N ALA A 258 6.10 -3.98 -15.29
CA ALA A 258 6.08 -3.76 -13.85
C ALA A 258 5.01 -4.61 -13.15
N ALA A 259 3.80 -4.69 -13.69
CA ALA A 259 2.73 -5.52 -13.14
C ALA A 259 3.09 -7.01 -13.11
N LYS A 260 3.88 -7.48 -14.06
CA LYS A 260 4.40 -8.85 -14.07
C LYS A 260 5.42 -9.15 -12.96
N LEU A 261 5.97 -8.13 -12.29
CA LEU A 261 6.82 -8.32 -11.10
C LEU A 261 6.01 -8.45 -9.81
N VAL A 262 4.73 -8.12 -9.85
CA VAL A 262 3.89 -8.01 -8.65
C VAL A 262 3.42 -9.37 -8.16
N LEU A 263 3.46 -9.55 -6.84
CA LEU A 263 2.75 -10.58 -6.09
C LEU A 263 1.69 -9.92 -5.21
N ASP A 264 0.52 -10.54 -5.13
CA ASP A 264 -0.54 -10.08 -4.24
C ASP A 264 -0.22 -10.44 -2.78
N GLY A 265 -0.60 -9.57 -1.86
CA GLY A 265 -0.65 -9.90 -0.45
C GLY A 265 0.60 -9.54 0.38
N ALA A 266 1.62 -8.86 -0.16
CA ALA A 266 2.70 -8.33 0.67
C ALA A 266 2.13 -7.47 1.80
N ALA A 267 2.57 -7.68 3.04
CA ALA A 267 2.08 -6.95 4.21
C ALA A 267 3.07 -5.87 4.70
N SER A 268 4.23 -5.77 4.06
CA SER A 268 5.25 -4.79 4.40
C SER A 268 6.11 -4.36 3.21
N PRO A 269 6.77 -3.18 3.30
CA PRO A 269 7.81 -2.79 2.35
C PRO A 269 8.96 -3.79 2.23
N LEU A 270 9.29 -4.50 3.31
CA LEU A 270 10.39 -5.47 3.32
C LEU A 270 10.06 -6.66 2.45
N GLU A 271 8.88 -7.23 2.61
CA GLU A 271 8.35 -8.32 1.78
C GLU A 271 8.29 -7.93 0.30
N ALA A 272 7.74 -6.74 0.00
CA ALA A 272 7.68 -6.25 -1.37
C ALA A 272 9.07 -6.14 -2.02
N ARG A 273 10.09 -5.72 -1.25
CA ARG A 273 11.48 -5.63 -1.72
C ARG A 273 12.08 -7.01 -1.97
N PHE A 274 11.95 -7.92 -1.00
CA PHE A 274 12.49 -9.27 -1.12
C PHE A 274 11.86 -9.99 -2.32
N ALA A 275 10.54 -9.95 -2.43
CA ALA A 275 9.81 -10.53 -3.54
C ALA A 275 10.34 -10.03 -4.91
N ILE A 276 10.49 -8.72 -5.10
CA ILE A 276 11.01 -8.19 -6.37
C ILE A 276 12.45 -8.67 -6.63
N MET A 277 13.30 -8.72 -5.61
CA MET A 277 14.70 -9.16 -5.80
C MET A 277 14.81 -10.63 -6.19
N GLN A 278 13.90 -11.49 -5.74
CA GLN A 278 13.93 -12.93 -6.04
C GLN A 278 13.14 -13.29 -7.30
N PHE A 279 11.96 -12.66 -7.50
CA PHE A 279 11.06 -13.08 -8.59
C PHE A 279 11.21 -12.26 -9.87
N ALA A 280 11.95 -11.15 -9.85
CA ALA A 280 12.26 -10.43 -11.07
C ALA A 280 13.02 -11.36 -12.06
N PRO A 281 12.79 -11.17 -13.37
CA PRO A 281 13.48 -11.97 -14.37
C PRO A 281 14.99 -11.69 -14.34
N VAL A 282 15.77 -12.69 -14.77
CA VAL A 282 17.24 -12.64 -14.88
C VAL A 282 17.72 -11.40 -15.68
N SER A 283 16.93 -10.96 -16.66
CA SER A 283 17.23 -9.74 -17.43
C SER A 283 17.22 -8.46 -16.59
N LEU A 284 16.53 -8.44 -15.47
CA LEU A 284 16.52 -7.33 -14.48
C LEU A 284 17.47 -7.58 -13.30
N GLY A 285 18.07 -8.76 -13.20
CA GLY A 285 18.96 -9.12 -12.09
C GLY A 285 18.28 -9.90 -10.97
N GLY A 286 17.03 -10.33 -11.14
CA GLY A 286 16.36 -11.27 -10.23
C GLY A 286 16.77 -12.72 -10.53
N ASP A 287 16.45 -13.62 -9.63
CA ASP A 287 16.72 -15.06 -9.79
C ASP A 287 15.60 -15.81 -10.51
N ALA A 288 14.50 -15.12 -10.81
CA ALA A 288 13.30 -15.68 -11.45
C ALA A 288 12.75 -16.93 -10.72
N TRP A 289 12.78 -16.93 -9.40
CA TRP A 289 12.24 -18.03 -8.60
C TRP A 289 10.76 -18.30 -8.88
N PRO A 290 10.28 -19.53 -8.66
CA PRO A 290 8.85 -19.82 -8.60
C PRO A 290 8.16 -18.95 -7.55
N ARG A 291 6.95 -18.49 -7.86
CA ARG A 291 6.24 -17.54 -7.02
C ARG A 291 5.64 -18.22 -5.79
N PRO A 292 5.87 -17.69 -4.56
CA PRO A 292 5.20 -18.16 -3.35
C PRO A 292 3.81 -17.56 -3.21
N PHE A 293 3.11 -18.00 -2.19
CA PHE A 293 2.01 -17.25 -1.62
C PHE A 293 2.54 -16.28 -0.56
N LEU A 294 2.20 -15.00 -0.66
CA LEU A 294 2.55 -14.01 0.36
C LEU A 294 1.47 -13.95 1.44
N ASN A 295 1.91 -13.88 2.70
CA ASN A 295 1.04 -13.78 3.87
C ASN A 295 -0.08 -14.83 3.91
N ARG A 296 0.24 -16.05 3.47
CA ARG A 296 -0.68 -17.18 3.44
C ARG A 296 -0.96 -17.67 4.85
N ARG A 297 -2.24 -17.81 5.19
CA ARG A 297 -2.65 -18.41 6.46
C ARG A 297 -2.47 -19.91 6.43
N VAL A 298 -1.73 -20.44 7.41
CA VAL A 298 -1.58 -21.87 7.71
C VAL A 298 -2.32 -22.17 9.01
N ARG A 299 -3.28 -23.07 8.96
CA ARG A 299 -4.05 -23.51 10.14
C ARG A 299 -3.29 -24.63 10.83
N PHE A 300 -3.05 -24.48 12.15
CA PHE A 300 -2.39 -25.50 12.94
C PHE A 300 -3.29 -26.71 13.19
N LEU A 301 -2.68 -27.90 13.24
CA LEU A 301 -3.34 -29.09 13.69
C LEU A 301 -3.84 -28.90 15.14
N PRO A 302 -4.99 -29.49 15.53
CA PRO A 302 -5.58 -29.25 16.85
C PRO A 302 -4.61 -29.45 18.01
N GLU A 303 -3.76 -30.48 17.95
CA GLU A 303 -2.75 -30.84 18.96
C GLU A 303 -1.60 -29.81 19.06
N LEU A 304 -1.34 -29.04 18.01
CA LEU A 304 -0.27 -28.05 17.95
C LEU A 304 -0.71 -26.62 18.33
N ARG A 305 -2.03 -26.37 18.41
CA ARG A 305 -2.56 -25.02 18.71
C ARG A 305 -2.12 -24.49 20.06
N LYS A 306 -2.03 -25.37 21.07
CA LYS A 306 -1.54 -24.99 22.41
C LYS A 306 -0.07 -24.59 22.37
N LEU A 307 0.76 -25.30 21.59
CA LEU A 307 2.16 -24.98 21.38
C LEU A 307 2.32 -23.64 20.66
N ALA A 308 1.57 -23.45 19.58
CA ALA A 308 1.58 -22.21 18.79
C ALA A 308 0.92 -21.00 19.50
N GLY A 309 0.12 -21.23 20.56
CA GLY A 309 -0.66 -20.20 21.24
C GLY A 309 -1.80 -19.61 20.40
N ARG A 310 -2.12 -20.22 19.25
CA ARG A 310 -3.14 -19.75 18.28
C ARG A 310 -3.60 -20.85 17.35
N ASP A 311 -4.72 -20.63 16.64
CA ASP A 311 -5.30 -21.60 15.70
C ASP A 311 -4.61 -21.60 14.31
N TRP A 312 -3.98 -20.50 13.93
CA TRP A 312 -3.33 -20.30 12.63
C TRP A 312 -2.21 -19.26 12.71
N CYS A 313 -1.32 -19.26 11.74
CA CYS A 313 -0.34 -18.19 11.52
C CYS A 313 -0.40 -17.69 10.08
N SER A 314 0.19 -16.51 9.85
CA SER A 314 0.52 -16.02 8.51
C SER A 314 1.98 -16.31 8.24
N CYS A 315 2.28 -16.87 7.08
CA CYS A 315 3.62 -17.12 6.58
C CYS A 315 3.97 -16.03 5.57
N ASP A 316 5.12 -15.36 5.71
CA ASP A 316 5.44 -14.19 4.86
C ASP A 316 5.61 -14.61 3.39
N GLU A 317 6.40 -15.65 3.12
CA GLU A 317 6.57 -16.23 1.79
C GLU A 317 6.50 -17.76 1.85
N LEU A 318 5.37 -18.34 1.42
CA LEU A 318 5.07 -19.76 1.55
C LEU A 318 5.09 -20.48 0.20
N TRP A 319 5.92 -21.51 0.09
CA TRP A 319 5.80 -22.59 -0.91
C TRP A 319 5.18 -23.81 -0.23
N ASP A 320 3.86 -23.92 -0.28
CA ASP A 320 3.12 -24.95 0.47
C ASP A 320 3.39 -26.39 -0.06
N ASP A 321 3.62 -26.53 -1.34
CA ASP A 321 4.04 -27.78 -2.00
C ASP A 321 5.44 -28.23 -1.59
N LEU A 322 6.36 -27.30 -1.34
CA LEU A 322 7.71 -27.57 -0.83
C LEU A 322 7.77 -27.60 0.70
N LYS A 323 6.71 -27.20 1.38
CA LYS A 323 6.69 -27.05 2.83
C LYS A 323 7.81 -26.11 3.35
N VAL A 324 8.04 -25.01 2.64
CA VAL A 324 9.03 -24.00 3.03
C VAL A 324 8.34 -22.65 3.24
N ASP A 325 8.68 -22.01 4.32
CA ASP A 325 8.28 -20.64 4.68
C ASP A 325 9.53 -19.79 4.87
N ILE A 326 9.58 -18.63 4.23
CA ILE A 326 10.62 -17.62 4.46
C ILE A 326 10.02 -16.47 5.23
N GLU A 327 10.51 -16.26 6.44
CA GLU A 327 10.10 -15.18 7.34
C GLU A 327 11.04 -13.97 7.20
N LEU A 328 10.45 -12.80 7.06
CA LEU A 328 11.15 -11.55 6.80
C LEU A 328 11.14 -10.65 8.04
N ASN A 329 12.19 -10.77 8.85
CA ASN A 329 12.30 -10.07 10.12
C ASN A 329 12.72 -8.61 9.96
N GLY A 330 11.74 -7.71 9.94
CA GLY A 330 11.93 -6.26 9.75
C GLY A 330 12.53 -5.52 10.94
N ARG A 331 12.64 -6.15 12.11
CA ARG A 331 13.03 -5.49 13.37
C ARG A 331 14.03 -6.33 14.15
N ALA A 332 15.00 -5.66 14.77
CA ALA A 332 15.78 -6.27 15.82
C ALA A 332 14.83 -6.71 16.94
N PHE A 333 14.81 -8.00 17.24
CA PHE A 333 14.00 -8.58 18.29
C PHE A 333 14.44 -8.05 19.65
N HIS A 334 13.71 -7.08 20.18
CA HIS A 334 13.58 -6.88 21.63
C HIS A 334 12.16 -7.30 21.99
N ALA A 335 11.80 -8.56 21.65
CA ALA A 335 10.60 -9.15 22.19
C ALA A 335 10.80 -9.35 23.70
N ASP A 336 9.79 -9.01 24.48
CA ASP A 336 9.72 -9.50 25.84
C ASP A 336 9.68 -11.04 25.81
N GLU A 337 9.98 -11.68 26.94
CA GLU A 337 10.05 -13.14 27.09
C GLU A 337 8.78 -13.83 26.54
N ARG A 338 7.63 -13.18 26.70
CA ARG A 338 6.35 -13.71 26.21
C ARG A 338 6.24 -13.67 24.69
N GLY A 339 6.67 -12.59 24.04
CA GLY A 339 6.70 -12.48 22.58
C GLY A 339 7.65 -13.48 21.95
N PHE A 340 8.84 -13.67 22.56
CA PHE A 340 9.81 -14.69 22.15
C PHE A 340 9.24 -16.12 22.26
N SER A 341 8.56 -16.43 23.37
CA SER A 341 7.94 -17.74 23.59
C SER A 341 6.84 -18.04 22.56
N LEU A 342 5.99 -17.06 22.23
CA LEU A 342 4.94 -17.23 21.22
C LEU A 342 5.52 -17.45 19.82
N GLU A 343 6.57 -16.74 19.45
CA GLU A 343 7.22 -16.87 18.15
C GLU A 343 7.94 -18.23 18.02
N SER A 344 8.66 -18.64 19.07
CA SER A 344 9.28 -19.95 19.15
C SER A 344 8.24 -21.08 19.08
N GLY A 345 7.11 -20.94 19.76
CA GLY A 345 5.99 -21.90 19.72
C GLY A 345 5.35 -21.99 18.33
N ARG A 346 5.18 -20.86 17.64
CA ARG A 346 4.70 -20.80 16.25
C ARG A 346 5.61 -21.58 15.31
N ARG A 347 6.91 -21.29 15.38
CA ARG A 347 7.93 -21.95 14.56
C ARG A 347 7.96 -23.46 14.81
N ALA A 348 8.01 -23.88 16.08
CA ALA A 348 7.99 -25.30 16.47
C ALA A 348 6.73 -26.01 15.95
N ALA A 349 5.58 -25.35 15.96
CA ALA A 349 4.34 -25.92 15.42
C ALA A 349 4.38 -26.06 13.88
N LEU A 350 4.93 -25.10 13.14
CA LEU A 350 5.15 -25.21 11.70
C LEU A 350 6.12 -26.35 11.38
N GLU A 351 7.24 -26.44 12.08
CA GLU A 351 8.25 -27.51 11.92
C GLU A 351 7.64 -28.89 12.22
N ALA A 352 6.80 -29.02 13.25
CA ALA A 352 6.05 -30.24 13.55
C ALA A 352 5.04 -30.63 12.45
N MET A 353 4.56 -29.67 11.66
CA MET A 353 3.73 -29.90 10.46
C MET A 353 4.55 -30.17 9.20
N GLY A 354 5.88 -30.28 9.32
CA GLY A 354 6.80 -30.57 8.22
C GLY A 354 7.24 -29.34 7.43
N TYR A 355 6.93 -28.13 7.88
CA TYR A 355 7.44 -26.90 7.25
C TYR A 355 8.88 -26.65 7.69
N ARG A 356 9.70 -26.21 6.75
CA ARG A 356 11.02 -25.64 7.02
C ARG A 356 10.92 -24.13 7.04
N VAL A 357 11.21 -23.52 8.18
CA VAL A 357 11.17 -22.07 8.35
C VAL A 357 12.56 -21.47 8.17
N LEU A 358 12.71 -20.62 7.17
CA LEU A 358 13.93 -19.86 6.89
C LEU A 358 13.72 -18.42 7.30
N GLU A 359 14.76 -17.74 7.76
CA GLU A 359 14.65 -16.35 8.24
C GLU A 359 15.70 -15.47 7.58
N ILE A 360 15.27 -14.23 7.23
CA ILE A 360 16.18 -13.19 6.81
C ILE A 360 15.81 -11.88 7.51
N THR A 361 16.81 -11.21 8.04
CA THR A 361 16.63 -9.92 8.71
C THR A 361 16.75 -8.76 7.74
N ARG A 362 16.18 -7.61 8.13
CA ARG A 362 16.34 -6.38 7.36
C ARG A 362 17.81 -6.01 7.13
N GLY A 363 18.67 -6.12 8.16
CA GLY A 363 20.09 -5.81 8.03
C GLY A 363 20.80 -6.70 7.01
N GLN A 364 20.46 -7.99 6.96
CA GLN A 364 20.99 -8.93 5.97
C GLN A 364 20.49 -8.62 4.55
N MET A 365 19.26 -8.09 4.42
CA MET A 365 18.76 -7.64 3.11
C MET A 365 19.40 -6.31 2.64
N GLU A 366 19.73 -5.41 3.57
CA GLU A 366 20.36 -4.13 3.25
C GLU A 366 21.82 -4.29 2.81
N ASP A 367 22.55 -5.26 3.39
CA ASP A 367 23.90 -5.60 2.98
C ASP A 367 23.89 -6.56 1.77
N TYR A 368 24.44 -6.08 0.64
CA TYR A 368 24.39 -6.84 -0.61
C TYR A 368 25.07 -8.22 -0.52
N ASP A 369 26.22 -8.31 0.12
CA ASP A 369 26.99 -9.56 0.17
C ASP A 369 26.30 -10.59 1.10
N SER A 370 25.76 -10.16 2.21
CA SER A 370 24.91 -10.97 3.08
C SER A 370 23.64 -11.45 2.37
N PHE A 371 22.94 -10.53 1.68
CA PHE A 371 21.76 -10.84 0.90
C PHE A 371 22.03 -11.90 -0.18
N GLU A 372 23.13 -11.76 -0.93
CA GLU A 372 23.50 -12.71 -1.98
C GLU A 372 23.81 -14.09 -1.42
N THR A 373 24.57 -14.14 -0.31
CA THR A 373 24.92 -15.40 0.37
C THR A 373 23.67 -16.14 0.86
N ILE A 374 22.73 -15.42 1.50
CA ILE A 374 21.48 -15.98 2.02
C ILE A 374 20.57 -16.41 0.86
N SER A 375 20.47 -15.61 -0.20
CA SER A 375 19.68 -15.92 -1.38
C SER A 375 20.13 -17.25 -2.02
N LEU A 376 21.44 -17.45 -2.17
CA LEU A 376 22.00 -18.69 -2.68
C LEU A 376 21.69 -19.88 -1.74
N SER A 377 21.85 -19.70 -0.43
CA SER A 377 21.50 -20.73 0.55
C SER A 377 20.01 -21.09 0.51
N PHE A 378 19.13 -20.11 0.33
CA PHE A 378 17.69 -20.37 0.22
C PHE A 378 17.34 -21.08 -1.07
N ALA A 379 17.98 -20.72 -2.21
CA ALA A 379 17.80 -21.41 -3.48
C ALA A 379 18.17 -22.89 -3.37
N ASP A 380 19.28 -23.21 -2.69
CA ASP A 380 19.71 -24.59 -2.45
C ASP A 380 18.67 -25.37 -1.63
N VAL A 381 18.17 -24.75 -0.53
CA VAL A 381 17.13 -25.35 0.32
C VAL A 381 15.82 -25.61 -0.43
N LEU A 382 15.45 -24.67 -1.30
CA LEU A 382 14.21 -24.74 -2.11
C LEU A 382 14.38 -25.66 -3.33
N GLY A 383 15.60 -26.07 -3.66
CA GLY A 383 15.90 -26.81 -4.88
C GLY A 383 15.72 -25.98 -6.15
N PHE A 384 15.81 -24.65 -6.05
CA PHE A 384 15.64 -23.75 -7.18
C PHE A 384 16.94 -23.61 -7.96
N ARG A 385 16.81 -23.54 -9.28
CA ARG A 385 17.95 -23.31 -10.14
C ARG A 385 18.43 -21.88 -10.01
N GLU A 386 19.69 -21.73 -9.66
CA GLU A 386 20.34 -20.42 -9.62
C GLU A 386 20.50 -19.82 -11.03
N ALA A 387 20.32 -18.50 -11.12
CA ALA A 387 20.68 -17.78 -12.32
C ALA A 387 22.20 -17.81 -12.52
N PRO A 388 22.70 -17.98 -13.75
CA PRO A 388 24.14 -17.96 -14.00
C PRO A 388 24.79 -16.67 -13.53
N ARG A 389 25.78 -16.76 -12.62
CA ARG A 389 26.49 -15.61 -12.02
C ARG A 389 27.56 -15.03 -12.98
N THR A 390 27.15 -14.73 -14.23
CA THR A 390 28.02 -14.01 -15.18
C THR A 390 28.30 -12.58 -14.70
N SER A 391 29.41 -11.98 -15.15
CA SER A 391 29.73 -10.59 -14.81
C SER A 391 28.60 -9.61 -15.16
N ALA A 392 27.92 -9.83 -16.30
CA ALA A 392 26.78 -9.03 -16.71
C ALA A 392 25.55 -9.23 -15.80
N PHE A 393 25.30 -10.44 -15.32
CA PHE A 393 24.24 -10.70 -14.34
C PHE A 393 24.57 -10.05 -12.99
N CYS A 394 25.75 -10.26 -12.45
CA CYS A 394 26.17 -9.67 -11.17
C CYS A 394 26.04 -8.14 -11.16
N LYS A 395 26.38 -7.48 -12.28
CA LYS A 395 26.17 -6.04 -12.42
C LYS A 395 24.68 -5.66 -12.34
N ARG A 396 23.81 -6.39 -13.04
CA ARG A 396 22.34 -6.14 -12.96
C ARG A 396 21.78 -6.46 -11.58
N ARG A 397 22.26 -7.52 -10.92
CA ARG A 397 21.86 -7.91 -9.58
C ARG A 397 22.16 -6.82 -8.55
N LYS A 398 23.38 -6.28 -8.57
CA LYS A 398 23.79 -5.15 -7.74
C LYS A 398 22.94 -3.90 -8.00
N GLU A 399 22.64 -3.63 -9.26
CA GLU A 399 21.81 -2.49 -9.63
C GLU A 399 20.34 -2.69 -9.18
N LEU A 400 19.77 -3.88 -9.34
CA LEU A 400 18.44 -4.21 -8.83
C LEU A 400 18.39 -4.03 -7.31
N HIS A 401 19.33 -4.61 -6.57
CA HIS A 401 19.42 -4.47 -5.13
C HIS A 401 19.48 -2.99 -4.71
N ARG A 402 20.38 -2.22 -5.35
CA ARG A 402 20.50 -0.79 -5.10
C ARG A 402 19.20 -0.02 -5.33
N GLN A 403 18.49 -0.28 -6.45
CA GLN A 403 17.22 0.38 -6.76
C GLN A 403 16.14 0.02 -5.74
N VAL A 404 16.03 -1.25 -5.39
CA VAL A 404 15.03 -1.77 -4.47
C VAL A 404 15.26 -1.22 -3.06
N MET A 405 16.51 -1.23 -2.57
CA MET A 405 16.82 -0.78 -1.22
C MET A 405 16.79 0.75 -1.07
N ALA A 406 17.14 1.49 -2.11
CA ALA A 406 17.06 2.96 -2.12
C ALA A 406 15.62 3.49 -2.29
N PHE A 407 14.68 2.66 -2.74
CA PHE A 407 13.29 3.09 -2.97
C PHE A 407 12.61 3.45 -1.65
N ARG A 408 11.90 4.59 -1.65
CA ARG A 408 11.04 5.04 -0.53
C ARG A 408 9.58 4.95 -0.95
N PHE A 409 8.85 4.15 -0.19
CA PHE A 409 7.41 4.01 -0.38
C PHE A 409 6.67 5.29 -0.04
#